data_c6fb0eb566e8b63bb85b4c548de548fd
#
_entry.id   c6fb0eb566e8b63bb85b4c548de548fd
#
_cell.length_a   1.000
_cell.length_b   1.000
_cell.length_c   1.000
_cell.angle_alpha   90.00
_cell.angle_beta   90.00
_cell.angle_gamma   90.00
#
_symmetry.space_group_name_H-M   'P 1'
#
loop_
_entity.id
_entity.type
_entity.pdbx_description
1 polymer ?
#
loop_
_entity_poly.entity_id
_entity_poly.type
_entity_poly.pdbx_seq_one_letter_code
_entity_poly.pdbx_strand_id
1 'polypeptide(L)'
;SLTGKGHATDIASILGLCGYDPVTMDLSILESLITSIQEEKKILFNRELEIDFDPKTQVVFNRKFLDFHPNGIKFSAKLKNGKKTSSCFYSIGGGFVVKKERKNAKKKIENFEQFPFPIEKATELLAYCNAEGKKISEIVLENEKSLRTEAQIDKGLRDVWQVMLESMFTGCHTEGILPGGLKVQRRAFDMHQRLIGDVEYNSPQQW
;
A
#
# COMPACT_ATOMS: atom_id res chain seq x y z
N SER A 1 10.42 5.05 -9.84
CA SER A 1 10.45 3.58 -9.86
C SER A 1 10.41 3.05 -11.28
N LEU A 2 11.34 2.18 -11.68
CA LEU A 2 11.37 1.56 -13.01
C LEU A 2 10.19 0.60 -13.22
N THR A 3 9.71 -0.01 -12.16
CA THR A 3 8.63 -0.99 -12.16
C THR A 3 7.26 -0.37 -11.84
N GLY A 4 7.22 0.91 -11.48
CA GLY A 4 6.01 1.58 -10.98
C GLY A 4 4.81 1.52 -11.92
N LYS A 5 5.06 1.66 -13.23
CA LYS A 5 3.97 1.59 -14.23
C LYS A 5 3.30 0.21 -14.26
N GLY A 6 4.09 -0.87 -14.15
CA GLY A 6 3.56 -2.24 -14.09
C GLY A 6 2.79 -2.57 -12.81
N HIS A 7 3.00 -1.78 -11.76
CA HIS A 7 2.34 -1.93 -10.46
C HIS A 7 1.30 -0.85 -10.17
N ALA A 8 0.78 -0.19 -11.21
CA ALA A 8 -0.26 0.85 -11.10
C ALA A 8 0.10 2.01 -10.13
N THR A 9 1.40 2.36 -10.00
CA THR A 9 1.85 3.45 -9.12
C THR A 9 1.30 4.81 -9.54
N ASP A 10 1.07 5.03 -10.83
CA ASP A 10 0.38 6.19 -11.40
C ASP A 10 -1.05 6.29 -10.87
N ILE A 11 -1.81 5.21 -11.00
CA ILE A 11 -3.19 5.13 -10.53
C ILE A 11 -3.24 5.41 -9.02
N ALA A 12 -2.45 4.71 -8.21
CA ALA A 12 -2.40 4.92 -6.77
C ALA A 12 -2.04 6.37 -6.39
N SER A 13 -1.12 7.00 -7.14
CA SER A 13 -0.74 8.40 -6.91
C SER A 13 -1.85 9.37 -7.25
N ILE A 14 -2.60 9.14 -8.34
CA ILE A 14 -3.76 9.95 -8.73
C ILE A 14 -4.85 9.84 -7.68
N LEU A 15 -5.17 8.64 -7.24
CA LEU A 15 -6.18 8.41 -6.20
C LEU A 15 -5.81 9.10 -4.87
N GLY A 16 -4.53 9.04 -4.50
CA GLY A 16 -4.03 9.77 -3.33
C GLY A 16 -4.14 11.28 -3.47
N LEU A 17 -3.92 11.85 -4.67
CA LEU A 17 -4.17 13.27 -4.95
C LEU A 17 -5.65 13.63 -4.85
N CYS A 18 -6.53 12.71 -5.22
CA CYS A 18 -7.98 12.85 -5.06
C CYS A 18 -8.45 12.70 -3.60
N GLY A 19 -7.57 12.33 -2.65
CA GLY A 19 -7.90 12.16 -1.24
C GLY A 19 -8.54 10.81 -0.91
N TYR A 20 -8.32 9.79 -1.73
CA TYR A 20 -8.72 8.43 -1.39
C TYR A 20 -7.68 7.75 -0.50
N ASP A 21 -8.19 7.09 0.54
CA ASP A 21 -7.40 6.27 1.44
C ASP A 21 -7.37 4.82 0.93
N PRO A 22 -6.19 4.19 0.80
CA PRO A 22 -6.08 2.84 0.28
C PRO A 22 -6.75 1.77 1.15
N VAL A 23 -6.98 2.06 2.45
CA VAL A 23 -7.64 1.13 3.39
C VAL A 23 -9.15 1.15 3.24
N THR A 24 -9.73 2.33 2.97
CA THR A 24 -11.18 2.53 2.99
C THR A 24 -11.81 2.78 1.63
N MET A 25 -11.00 2.82 0.57
CA MET A 25 -11.50 3.07 -0.78
C MET A 25 -12.35 1.91 -1.28
N ASP A 26 -13.54 2.21 -1.78
CA ASP A 26 -14.33 1.26 -2.55
C ASP A 26 -13.69 0.99 -3.91
N LEU A 27 -13.24 -0.24 -4.11
CA LEU A 27 -12.58 -0.64 -5.36
C LEU A 27 -13.56 -0.76 -6.54
N SER A 28 -14.86 -0.85 -6.31
CA SER A 28 -15.86 -0.95 -7.37
C SER A 28 -15.93 0.30 -8.25
N ILE A 29 -15.59 1.48 -7.70
CA ILE A 29 -15.58 2.76 -8.42
C ILE A 29 -14.26 3.05 -9.15
N LEU A 30 -13.23 2.21 -8.95
CA LEU A 30 -11.87 2.50 -9.41
C LEU A 30 -11.79 2.73 -10.92
N GLU A 31 -12.37 1.82 -11.71
CA GLU A 31 -12.28 1.86 -13.16
C GLU A 31 -13.02 3.06 -13.74
N SER A 32 -14.24 3.31 -13.27
CA SER A 32 -15.04 4.45 -13.70
C SER A 32 -14.38 5.79 -13.36
N LEU A 33 -13.81 5.89 -12.16
CA LEU A 33 -13.13 7.11 -11.72
C LEU A 33 -11.87 7.40 -12.56
N ILE A 34 -11.05 6.39 -12.83
CA ILE A 34 -9.85 6.58 -13.65
C ILE A 34 -10.22 6.92 -15.09
N THR A 35 -11.26 6.32 -15.64
CA THR A 35 -11.77 6.63 -16.98
C THR A 35 -12.22 8.08 -17.05
N SER A 36 -13.05 8.54 -16.12
CA SER A 36 -13.52 9.94 -16.04
C SER A 36 -12.34 10.92 -15.97
N ILE A 37 -11.33 10.66 -15.12
CA ILE A 37 -10.14 11.51 -15.02
C ILE A 37 -9.36 11.58 -16.35
N GLN A 38 -9.28 10.47 -17.09
CA GLN A 38 -8.58 10.43 -18.38
C GLN A 38 -9.34 11.19 -19.48
N GLU A 39 -10.66 11.14 -19.47
CA GLU A 39 -11.52 11.80 -20.46
C GLU A 39 -11.65 13.29 -20.16
N GLU A 40 -11.98 13.65 -18.94
CA GLU A 40 -12.21 15.02 -18.52
C GLU A 40 -10.92 15.83 -18.31
N LYS A 41 -9.78 15.13 -18.10
CA LYS A 41 -8.47 15.72 -17.78
C LYS A 41 -8.51 16.63 -16.56
N LYS A 42 -9.25 16.19 -15.55
CA LYS A 42 -9.47 16.89 -14.30
C LYS A 42 -9.42 15.91 -13.14
N ILE A 43 -9.00 16.39 -11.97
CA ILE A 43 -9.15 15.68 -10.70
C ILE A 43 -9.80 16.60 -9.67
N LEU A 44 -10.56 16.00 -8.77
CA LEU A 44 -11.02 16.65 -7.56
C LEU A 44 -9.96 16.47 -6.47
N PHE A 45 -9.01 17.41 -6.41
CA PHE A 45 -7.89 17.36 -5.47
C PHE A 45 -8.38 17.38 -4.02
N ASN A 46 -7.96 16.39 -3.23
CA ASN A 46 -8.35 16.21 -1.84
C ASN A 46 -9.87 16.25 -1.61
N ARG A 47 -10.68 15.84 -2.63
CA ARG A 47 -12.15 15.88 -2.62
C ARG A 47 -12.75 17.29 -2.49
N GLU A 48 -11.98 18.34 -2.71
CA GLU A 48 -12.40 19.72 -2.46
C GLU A 48 -12.20 20.65 -3.66
N LEU A 49 -11.08 20.50 -4.39
CA LEU A 49 -10.69 21.45 -5.42
C LEU A 49 -10.54 20.78 -6.77
N GLU A 50 -11.38 21.17 -7.73
CA GLU A 50 -11.20 20.75 -9.11
C GLU A 50 -9.96 21.43 -9.70
N ILE A 51 -9.06 20.63 -10.28
CA ILE A 51 -7.86 21.10 -10.98
C ILE A 51 -7.70 20.39 -12.31
N ASP A 52 -7.15 21.09 -13.31
CA ASP A 52 -6.78 20.50 -14.58
C ASP A 52 -5.62 19.52 -14.38
N PHE A 53 -5.84 18.28 -14.81
CA PHE A 53 -4.88 17.20 -14.63
C PHE A 53 -4.98 16.18 -15.76
N ASP A 54 -4.04 16.21 -16.68
CA ASP A 54 -3.91 15.19 -17.73
C ASP A 54 -2.92 14.10 -17.31
N PRO A 55 -3.38 12.89 -16.96
CA PRO A 55 -2.51 11.79 -16.53
C PRO A 55 -1.42 11.44 -17.54
N LYS A 56 -1.70 11.62 -18.84
CA LYS A 56 -0.74 11.28 -19.91
C LYS A 56 0.47 12.20 -19.95
N THR A 57 0.32 13.45 -19.54
CA THR A 57 1.38 14.47 -19.61
C THR A 57 1.94 14.85 -18.24
N GLN A 58 1.16 14.71 -17.19
CA GLN A 58 1.52 15.16 -15.84
C GLN A 58 2.04 14.04 -14.93
N VAL A 59 1.79 12.77 -15.28
CA VAL A 59 2.42 11.63 -14.62
C VAL A 59 3.61 11.15 -15.46
N VAL A 60 4.81 11.38 -14.96
CA VAL A 60 6.07 11.08 -15.68
C VAL A 60 6.87 10.03 -14.93
N PHE A 61 7.12 8.89 -15.58
CA PHE A 61 8.05 7.88 -15.10
C PHE A 61 9.47 8.20 -15.56
N ASN A 62 10.32 8.61 -14.62
CA ASN A 62 11.71 8.93 -14.91
C ASN A 62 12.60 7.67 -14.73
N ARG A 63 13.52 7.46 -15.67
CA ARG A 63 14.52 6.38 -15.61
C ARG A 63 15.65 6.66 -14.61
N LYS A 64 15.85 7.92 -14.22
CA LYS A 64 16.83 8.30 -13.20
C LYS A 64 16.18 8.27 -11.82
N PHE A 65 16.81 7.58 -10.89
CA PHE A 65 16.39 7.57 -9.51
C PHE A 65 16.62 8.94 -8.84
N LEU A 66 15.82 9.22 -7.82
CA LEU A 66 16.11 10.31 -6.89
C LEU A 66 17.22 9.85 -5.93
N ASP A 67 18.06 10.79 -5.49
CA ASP A 67 19.32 10.48 -4.77
C ASP A 67 19.14 9.74 -3.45
N PHE A 68 18.01 9.94 -2.77
CA PHE A 68 17.80 9.38 -1.44
C PHE A 68 17.37 7.90 -1.47
N HIS A 69 16.44 7.52 -2.36
CA HIS A 69 15.93 6.16 -2.46
C HIS A 69 15.33 5.90 -3.86
N PRO A 70 15.47 4.67 -4.42
CA PRO A 70 14.96 4.34 -5.75
C PRO A 70 13.45 4.51 -5.90
N ASN A 71 12.68 4.22 -4.85
CA ASN A 71 11.22 4.36 -4.84
C ASN A 71 10.80 5.76 -4.39
N GLY A 72 11.22 6.76 -5.15
CA GLY A 72 10.87 8.15 -4.89
C GLY A 72 9.81 8.68 -5.85
N ILE A 73 8.94 9.54 -5.33
CA ILE A 73 7.97 10.32 -6.10
C ILE A 73 8.13 11.81 -5.79
N LYS A 74 8.06 12.64 -6.83
CA LYS A 74 8.09 14.10 -6.70
C LYS A 74 6.76 14.67 -7.20
N PHE A 75 6.03 15.31 -6.32
CA PHE A 75 4.87 16.13 -6.68
C PHE A 75 5.32 17.57 -6.92
N SER A 76 4.76 18.20 -7.95
CA SER A 76 5.02 19.60 -8.29
C SER A 76 3.71 20.29 -8.62
N ALA A 77 3.50 21.48 -8.08
CA ALA A 77 2.31 22.28 -8.35
C ALA A 77 2.67 23.73 -8.64
N LYS A 78 1.83 24.36 -9.46
CA LYS A 78 1.83 25.80 -9.69
C LYS A 78 0.66 26.39 -8.93
N LEU A 79 0.92 27.26 -7.99
CA LEU A 79 -0.11 27.92 -7.18
C LEU A 79 -0.78 29.06 -7.96
N LYS A 80 -1.96 29.50 -7.52
CA LYS A 80 -2.71 30.61 -8.13
C LYS A 80 -1.90 31.90 -8.26
N ASN A 81 -0.97 32.16 -7.33
CA ASN A 81 -0.06 33.31 -7.37
C ASN A 81 1.15 33.11 -8.31
N GLY A 82 1.16 32.06 -9.13
CA GLY A 82 2.25 31.75 -10.07
C GLY A 82 3.46 31.05 -9.45
N LYS A 83 3.56 30.96 -8.11
CA LYS A 83 4.66 30.29 -7.42
C LYS A 83 4.63 28.77 -7.67
N LYS A 84 5.79 28.20 -7.98
CA LYS A 84 5.95 26.74 -8.09
C LYS A 84 6.35 26.16 -6.72
N THR A 85 5.74 25.06 -6.35
CA THR A 85 6.10 24.28 -5.17
C THR A 85 6.35 22.83 -5.55
N SER A 86 7.16 22.12 -4.76
CA SER A 86 7.35 20.69 -4.96
C SER A 86 7.70 20.00 -3.65
N SER A 87 7.29 18.74 -3.53
CA SER A 87 7.63 17.86 -2.41
C SER A 87 8.07 16.49 -2.95
N CYS A 88 9.06 15.89 -2.29
CA CYS A 88 9.53 14.54 -2.61
C CYS A 88 9.20 13.60 -1.45
N PHE A 89 8.70 12.42 -1.81
CA PHE A 89 8.37 11.35 -0.87
C PHE A 89 9.05 10.07 -1.33
N TYR A 90 9.40 9.21 -0.40
CA TYR A 90 10.11 7.97 -0.65
C TYR A 90 9.42 6.83 0.10
N SER A 91 9.05 5.78 -0.62
CA SER A 91 8.63 4.52 0.00
C SER A 91 9.88 3.71 0.32
N ILE A 92 10.15 3.51 1.60
CA ILE A 92 11.37 2.87 2.11
C ILE A 92 11.18 1.40 2.50
N GLY A 93 10.01 0.84 2.20
CA GLY A 93 9.62 -0.52 2.54
C GLY A 93 8.65 -0.57 3.71
N GLY A 94 8.00 -1.72 3.93
CA GLY A 94 7.06 -1.94 5.04
C GLY A 94 5.85 -1.00 5.09
N GLY A 95 5.51 -0.34 3.99
CA GLY A 95 4.45 0.68 3.95
C GLY A 95 4.89 2.06 4.43
N PHE A 96 6.13 2.21 4.88
CA PHE A 96 6.64 3.50 5.37
C PHE A 96 6.95 4.47 4.24
N VAL A 97 6.43 5.69 4.38
CA VAL A 97 6.69 6.80 3.45
C VAL A 97 7.35 7.94 4.20
N VAL A 98 8.52 8.36 3.73
CA VAL A 98 9.25 9.49 4.29
C VAL A 98 9.27 10.68 3.33
N LYS A 99 9.09 11.89 3.86
CA LYS A 99 9.22 13.15 3.11
C LYS A 99 10.64 13.67 3.22
N LYS A 100 11.28 14.01 2.10
CA LYS A 100 12.58 14.69 2.14
C LYS A 100 12.38 16.15 2.58
N GLU A 101 12.66 16.46 3.81
CA GLU A 101 12.77 17.85 4.29
C GLU A 101 14.13 18.45 3.92
N ARG A 102 14.16 19.75 3.59
CA ARG A 102 15.32 20.42 2.99
C ARG A 102 16.55 20.56 3.89
N LYS A 103 16.51 20.25 5.16
CA LYS A 103 17.68 20.08 6.07
C LYS A 103 17.23 19.28 7.27
N ASN A 104 18.03 18.24 7.64
CA ASN A 104 17.84 17.36 8.80
C ASN A 104 16.83 16.20 8.67
N ALA A 105 16.89 15.41 7.60
CA ALA A 105 16.23 14.10 7.56
C ALA A 105 17.07 13.03 8.31
N LYS A 106 17.52 13.33 9.50
CA LYS A 106 17.87 12.38 10.56
C LYS A 106 16.80 12.42 11.66
N LYS A 107 15.54 12.55 11.32
CA LYS A 107 14.51 12.02 12.22
C LYS A 107 14.56 10.51 12.04
N LYS A 108 15.36 9.86 12.87
CA LYS A 108 15.21 8.48 13.29
C LYS A 108 13.73 8.14 13.27
N ILE A 109 13.41 6.93 12.88
CA ILE A 109 12.20 6.25 13.31
C ILE A 109 12.42 6.08 14.82
N GLU A 110 12.06 7.11 15.58
CA GLU A 110 12.37 7.28 17.01
C GLU A 110 11.67 6.23 17.91
N ASN A 111 10.91 5.29 17.32
CA ASN A 111 10.12 4.35 18.08
C ASN A 111 10.76 2.96 18.23
N PHE A 112 11.81 2.62 17.49
CA PHE A 112 12.43 1.30 17.62
C PHE A 112 13.18 1.10 18.95
N GLU A 113 13.68 2.16 19.55
CA GLU A 113 14.38 2.09 20.85
C GLU A 113 13.42 1.89 22.05
N GLN A 114 12.11 1.98 21.82
CA GLN A 114 11.07 1.83 22.85
C GLN A 114 10.44 0.45 22.92
N PHE A 115 10.79 -0.46 21.99
CA PHE A 115 10.25 -1.81 22.03
C PHE A 115 10.89 -2.64 23.13
N PRO A 116 10.13 -3.47 23.84
CA PRO A 116 10.68 -4.45 24.79
C PRO A 116 11.72 -5.36 24.15
N PHE A 117 11.51 -5.73 22.89
CA PHE A 117 12.40 -6.58 22.09
C PHE A 117 12.73 -5.89 20.76
N PRO A 118 13.72 -4.97 20.71
CA PRO A 118 14.11 -4.33 19.46
C PRO A 118 14.69 -5.35 18.48
N ILE A 119 14.16 -5.43 17.26
CA ILE A 119 14.53 -6.43 16.25
C ILE A 119 14.96 -5.72 14.97
N GLU A 120 16.23 -5.81 14.61
CA GLU A 120 16.75 -5.38 13.31
C GLU A 120 17.15 -6.57 12.42
N LYS A 121 17.48 -7.71 13.06
CA LYS A 121 17.94 -8.94 12.38
C LYS A 121 17.20 -10.18 12.90
N ALA A 122 17.05 -11.17 12.04
CA ALA A 122 16.44 -12.45 12.42
C ALA A 122 17.19 -13.17 13.55
N THR A 123 18.50 -12.98 13.65
CA THR A 123 19.32 -13.54 14.73
C THR A 123 18.97 -12.98 16.11
N GLU A 124 18.60 -11.70 16.19
CA GLU A 124 18.15 -11.06 17.43
C GLU A 124 16.79 -11.61 17.86
N LEU A 125 15.85 -11.72 16.91
CA LEU A 125 14.54 -12.33 17.18
C LEU A 125 14.68 -13.75 17.71
N LEU A 126 15.55 -14.57 17.11
CA LEU A 126 15.82 -15.93 17.58
C LEU A 126 16.45 -15.93 18.97
N ALA A 127 17.36 -15.00 19.25
CA ALA A 127 17.98 -14.87 20.58
C ALA A 127 16.93 -14.53 21.65
N TYR A 128 16.01 -13.60 21.38
CA TYR A 128 14.90 -13.27 22.29
C TYR A 128 13.96 -14.46 22.49
N CYS A 129 13.59 -15.18 21.43
CA CYS A 129 12.77 -16.39 21.56
C CYS A 129 13.40 -17.43 22.46
N ASN A 130 14.69 -17.67 22.31
CA ASN A 130 15.43 -18.63 23.11
C ASN A 130 15.61 -18.18 24.58
N ALA A 131 15.92 -16.91 24.80
CA ALA A 131 16.12 -16.34 26.13
C ALA A 131 14.83 -16.34 26.97
N GLU A 132 13.71 -15.99 26.34
CA GLU A 132 12.39 -15.87 26.98
C GLU A 132 11.58 -17.17 26.98
N GLY A 133 12.01 -18.18 26.22
CA GLY A 133 11.22 -19.40 25.99
C GLY A 133 9.91 -19.16 25.24
N LYS A 134 9.85 -18.07 24.44
CA LYS A 134 8.66 -17.61 23.73
C LYS A 134 8.74 -17.91 22.24
N LYS A 135 7.56 -18.03 21.61
CA LYS A 135 7.44 -18.13 20.15
C LYS A 135 7.65 -16.75 19.50
N ILE A 136 7.98 -16.75 18.22
CA ILE A 136 8.11 -15.51 17.43
C ILE A 136 6.87 -14.62 17.58
N SER A 137 5.67 -15.19 17.48
CA SER A 137 4.40 -14.45 17.60
C SER A 137 4.24 -13.79 18.97
N GLU A 138 4.75 -14.40 20.04
CA GLU A 138 4.67 -13.85 21.39
C GLU A 138 5.63 -12.67 21.58
N ILE A 139 6.86 -12.77 21.06
CA ILE A 139 7.81 -11.64 21.05
C ILE A 139 7.27 -10.46 20.27
N VAL A 140 6.70 -10.70 19.07
CA VAL A 140 6.08 -9.65 18.25
C VAL A 140 4.89 -9.02 18.96
N LEU A 141 4.06 -9.83 19.62
CA LEU A 141 2.90 -9.35 20.36
C LEU A 141 3.30 -8.44 21.53
N GLU A 142 4.36 -8.76 22.24
CA GLU A 142 4.86 -7.90 23.33
C GLU A 142 5.33 -6.53 22.78
N ASN A 143 5.99 -6.51 21.63
CA ASN A 143 6.34 -5.25 20.97
C ASN A 143 5.10 -4.45 20.57
N GLU A 144 4.07 -5.08 20.00
CA GLU A 144 2.81 -4.42 19.64
C GLU A 144 2.07 -3.87 20.87
N LYS A 145 2.09 -4.57 22.00
CA LYS A 145 1.48 -4.11 23.27
C LYS A 145 2.13 -2.83 23.82
N SER A 146 3.37 -2.53 23.47
CA SER A 146 4.01 -1.28 23.83
C SER A 146 3.47 -0.06 23.07
N LEU A 147 2.79 -0.28 21.96
CA LEU A 147 2.24 0.76 21.07
C LEU A 147 0.71 0.89 21.13
N ARG A 148 0.03 -0.21 21.46
CA ARG A 148 -1.43 -0.34 21.34
C ARG A 148 -1.99 -1.16 22.48
N THR A 149 -3.27 -0.94 22.80
CA THR A 149 -4.01 -1.80 23.71
C THR A 149 -4.29 -3.17 23.06
N GLU A 150 -4.49 -4.21 23.87
CA GLU A 150 -4.84 -5.54 23.38
C GLU A 150 -6.10 -5.53 22.50
N ALA A 151 -7.10 -4.76 22.86
CA ALA A 151 -8.32 -4.61 22.07
C ALA A 151 -8.05 -3.98 20.67
N GLN A 152 -7.14 -3.02 20.59
CA GLN A 152 -6.73 -2.43 19.31
C GLN A 152 -5.94 -3.41 18.45
N ILE A 153 -5.07 -4.23 19.07
CA ILE A 153 -4.30 -5.26 18.37
C ILE A 153 -5.25 -6.32 17.82
N ASP A 154 -6.15 -6.84 18.67
CA ASP A 154 -7.11 -7.87 18.27
C ASP A 154 -8.03 -7.40 17.13
N LYS A 155 -8.55 -6.16 17.25
CA LYS A 155 -9.33 -5.56 16.16
C LYS A 155 -8.52 -5.46 14.87
N GLY A 156 -7.28 -4.93 14.93
CA GLY A 156 -6.43 -4.77 13.76
C GLY A 156 -6.10 -6.10 13.07
N LEU A 157 -5.84 -7.14 13.85
CA LEU A 157 -5.59 -8.49 13.32
C LEU A 157 -6.83 -9.09 12.66
N ARG A 158 -8.03 -8.88 13.24
CA ARG A 158 -9.30 -9.33 12.64
C ARG A 158 -9.59 -8.58 11.33
N ASP A 159 -9.39 -7.27 11.30
CA ASP A 159 -9.58 -6.46 10.10
C ASP A 159 -8.67 -6.96 8.96
N VAL A 160 -7.39 -7.21 9.24
CA VAL A 160 -6.45 -7.77 8.26
C VAL A 160 -6.87 -9.16 7.81
N TRP A 161 -7.25 -10.03 8.74
CA TRP A 161 -7.69 -11.38 8.43
C TRP A 161 -8.93 -11.38 7.53
N GLN A 162 -9.90 -10.51 7.79
CA GLN A 162 -11.10 -10.40 6.97
C GLN A 162 -10.76 -10.02 5.53
N VAL A 163 -9.90 -9.03 5.34
CA VAL A 163 -9.45 -8.62 3.99
C VAL A 163 -8.67 -9.73 3.29
N MET A 164 -7.86 -10.51 4.03
CA MET A 164 -7.17 -11.67 3.47
C MET A 164 -8.13 -12.74 2.99
N LEU A 165 -9.17 -13.06 3.77
CA LEU A 165 -10.23 -14.01 3.37
C LEU A 165 -10.95 -13.55 2.12
N GLU A 166 -11.36 -12.29 2.06
CA GLU A 166 -12.03 -11.70 0.89
C GLU A 166 -11.14 -11.74 -0.36
N SER A 167 -9.86 -11.44 -0.19
CA SER A 167 -8.88 -11.49 -1.27
C SER A 167 -8.66 -12.90 -1.81
N MET A 168 -8.54 -13.88 -0.92
CA MET A 168 -8.42 -15.29 -1.30
C MET A 168 -9.68 -15.79 -2.00
N PHE A 169 -10.85 -15.51 -1.43
CA PHE A 169 -12.13 -15.86 -2.03
C PHE A 169 -12.29 -15.28 -3.43
N THR A 170 -12.10 -13.97 -3.58
CA THR A 170 -12.16 -13.28 -4.88
C THR A 170 -11.16 -13.88 -5.88
N GLY A 171 -9.94 -14.17 -5.44
CA GLY A 171 -8.92 -14.77 -6.29
C GLY A 171 -9.29 -16.15 -6.81
N CYS A 172 -9.96 -16.95 -5.97
CA CYS A 172 -10.42 -18.30 -6.34
C CYS A 172 -11.71 -18.33 -7.17
N HIS A 173 -12.44 -17.21 -7.22
CA HIS A 173 -13.72 -17.11 -7.94
C HIS A 173 -13.68 -16.13 -9.13
N THR A 174 -12.50 -15.67 -9.52
CA THR A 174 -12.34 -14.71 -10.61
C THR A 174 -11.36 -15.23 -11.67
N GLU A 175 -11.84 -15.34 -12.88
CA GLU A 175 -11.03 -15.73 -14.07
C GLU A 175 -10.32 -14.53 -14.71
N GLY A 176 -9.48 -14.83 -15.71
CA GLY A 176 -8.90 -13.85 -16.62
C GLY A 176 -7.53 -13.35 -16.19
N ILE A 177 -7.27 -12.08 -16.43
CA ILE A 177 -5.96 -11.43 -16.24
C ILE A 177 -6.05 -10.46 -15.07
N LEU A 178 -5.03 -10.45 -14.20
CA LEU A 178 -4.92 -9.47 -13.13
C LEU A 178 -4.83 -8.05 -13.70
N PRO A 179 -5.49 -7.07 -13.07
CA PRO A 179 -5.36 -5.68 -13.45
C PRO A 179 -3.91 -5.22 -13.44
N GLY A 180 -3.53 -4.34 -14.37
CA GLY A 180 -2.19 -3.77 -14.47
C GLY A 180 -1.47 -4.14 -15.77
N GLY A 181 -0.26 -3.60 -15.94
CA GLY A 181 0.49 -3.69 -17.19
C GLY A 181 1.23 -5.00 -17.44
N LEU A 182 1.27 -5.93 -16.47
CA LEU A 182 2.07 -7.15 -16.54
C LEU A 182 1.35 -8.33 -17.20
N LYS A 183 0.03 -8.20 -17.46
CA LYS A 183 -0.80 -9.25 -18.09
C LYS A 183 -0.68 -10.62 -17.39
N VAL A 184 -0.65 -10.63 -16.06
CA VAL A 184 -0.53 -11.85 -15.27
C VAL A 184 -1.83 -12.63 -15.32
N GLN A 185 -1.78 -13.87 -15.83
CA GLN A 185 -2.91 -14.77 -15.85
C GLN A 185 -3.30 -15.19 -14.44
N ARG A 186 -4.59 -15.12 -14.10
CA ARG A 186 -5.13 -15.64 -12.83
C ARG A 186 -5.08 -17.17 -12.87
N ARG A 187 -4.42 -17.76 -11.88
CA ARG A 187 -4.25 -19.21 -11.76
C ARG A 187 -5.01 -19.79 -10.58
N ALA A 188 -5.38 -18.95 -9.61
CA ALA A 188 -6.05 -19.41 -8.39
C ALA A 188 -7.42 -20.03 -8.69
N PHE A 189 -8.17 -19.47 -9.65
CA PHE A 189 -9.45 -20.01 -10.09
C PHE A 189 -9.32 -21.45 -10.59
N ASP A 190 -8.45 -21.69 -11.59
CA ASP A 190 -8.25 -23.02 -12.16
C ASP A 190 -7.76 -24.04 -11.14
N MET A 191 -6.87 -23.62 -10.23
CA MET A 191 -6.37 -24.48 -9.17
C MET A 191 -7.47 -24.84 -8.17
N HIS A 192 -8.26 -23.86 -7.77
CA HIS A 192 -9.39 -24.05 -6.86
C HIS A 192 -10.40 -25.04 -7.44
N GLN A 193 -10.83 -24.86 -8.70
CA GLN A 193 -11.75 -25.76 -9.37
C GLN A 193 -11.24 -27.21 -9.41
N ARG A 194 -9.94 -27.41 -9.67
CA ARG A 194 -9.32 -28.74 -9.71
C ARG A 194 -9.21 -29.41 -8.35
N LEU A 195 -9.03 -28.63 -7.27
CA LEU A 195 -8.78 -29.17 -5.93
C LEU A 195 -10.07 -29.38 -5.13
N ILE A 196 -11.02 -28.48 -5.27
CA ILE A 196 -12.25 -28.46 -4.47
C ILE A 196 -13.40 -29.13 -5.23
N GLY A 197 -13.33 -29.21 -6.57
CA GLY A 197 -14.39 -29.80 -7.40
C GLY A 197 -15.69 -29.01 -7.33
N ASP A 198 -16.80 -29.73 -7.16
CA ASP A 198 -18.15 -29.16 -7.19
C ASP A 198 -18.61 -28.52 -5.86
N VAL A 199 -17.71 -28.29 -4.91
CA VAL A 199 -18.08 -27.61 -3.64
C VAL A 199 -18.26 -26.12 -3.90
N GLU A 200 -19.46 -25.64 -3.80
CA GLU A 200 -19.79 -24.22 -3.95
C GLU A 200 -19.69 -23.50 -2.60
N TYR A 201 -18.84 -22.47 -2.56
CA TYR A 201 -18.76 -21.50 -1.48
C TYR A 201 -19.28 -20.16 -1.98
N ASN A 202 -20.29 -19.61 -1.35
CA ASN A 202 -20.94 -18.37 -1.76
C ASN A 202 -20.44 -17.14 -1.00
N SER A 203 -19.57 -17.33 -0.02
CA SER A 203 -18.98 -16.25 0.76
C SER A 203 -17.64 -16.66 1.37
N PRO A 204 -16.76 -15.69 1.70
CA PRO A 204 -15.48 -15.96 2.38
C PRO A 204 -15.65 -16.69 3.73
N GLN A 205 -16.77 -16.50 4.40
CA GLN A 205 -17.05 -17.09 5.72
C GLN A 205 -17.40 -18.59 5.66
N GLN A 206 -17.71 -19.09 4.48
CA GLN A 206 -17.99 -20.52 4.27
C GLN A 206 -16.75 -21.35 3.91
N TRP A 207 -15.65 -20.68 3.83
CA TRP A 207 -14.34 -21.22 3.35
C TRP A 207 -13.48 -21.88 4.43
#